data_d80b0fee37644a5d116c0306ed2c265d
#
_entry.id   d80b0fee37644a5d116c0306ed2c265d
#
_cell.length_a   1.000
_cell.length_b   1.000
_cell.length_c   1.000
_cell.angle_alpha   90.00
_cell.angle_beta   90.00
_cell.angle_gamma   90.00
#
_symmetry.space_group_name_H-M   'P 1'
#
loop_
_entity.id
_entity.type
_entity.pdbx_description
1 polymer ?
#
loop_
_entity_poly.entity_id
_entity_poly.type
_entity_poly.pdbx_seq_one_letter_code
_entity_poly.pdbx_strand_id
1 'polypeptide(L)'
;REETKGEFEGIGVSIKENEDGQIMVFMPILGSPAAEAGVRPYDIITTIDGKSTEGLDTSGAANLIRGRRGSYVNLTILRRTEKEDGTHTEETFDVKVQRARIPLESIKEFQILHNQVGYIRLNSFSDTTAADLEKHLKELIQQGMRAFVLDLRWNSGGLLSASEEVCELFLPKGSLVTYTRGRKSVNGTSDKDEMRLYTTREAVLPSDMPVVVLTNSETASAAEIVTGALQFYQRAIVVGQRTFGKGSVQTIIPLERPKNSALRLTTALYYTPADVTIDHQGILPDKEVEMSRDEELALAKQMYSSFENNYENQYKQNHGSMTPGYAATDETAEDTPLAAAVEILSENLDWPALVEKYHKDIHETQVASDSNTINDPKRALKKSEAPAQKKSPEEVPPADPVP
;
A
#
# COMPACT_ATOMS: atom_id res chain seq x y z
N ARG A 1 6.70 8.14 10.60
CA ARG A 1 7.46 7.22 11.52
C ARG A 1 6.58 6.14 12.14
N GLU A 2 5.30 6.38 12.37
CA GLU A 2 4.39 5.40 13.00
C GLU A 2 3.93 4.35 11.99
N GLU A 3 3.57 4.74 10.78
CA GLU A 3 3.14 3.83 9.70
C GLU A 3 4.22 2.82 9.30
N THR A 4 5.50 3.16 9.46
CA THR A 4 6.63 2.28 9.14
C THR A 4 6.91 1.22 10.20
N LYS A 5 6.34 1.35 11.41
CA LYS A 5 6.49 0.35 12.47
C LYS A 5 5.42 -0.74 12.44
N GLY A 6 4.52 -0.74 11.44
CA GLY A 6 3.41 -1.66 11.38
C GLY A 6 2.37 -1.45 12.47
N GLU A 7 2.33 -0.24 13.06
CA GLU A 7 1.45 0.10 14.15
C GLU A 7 1.31 1.61 14.28
N PHE A 8 0.18 2.07 14.80
CA PHE A 8 -0.02 3.48 15.14
C PHE A 8 -0.69 3.62 16.50
N GLU A 9 -0.48 4.77 17.15
CA GLU A 9 -1.17 5.11 18.38
C GLU A 9 -2.50 5.81 18.08
N GLY A 10 -3.60 5.14 18.41
CA GLY A 10 -4.94 5.61 18.12
C GLY A 10 -6.01 4.71 18.71
N ILE A 11 -7.19 4.74 18.13
CA ILE A 11 -8.33 3.95 18.60
C ILE A 11 -8.69 2.77 17.67
N GLY A 12 -8.07 2.67 16.49
CA GLY A 12 -8.32 1.58 15.54
C GLY A 12 -9.60 1.76 14.73
N VAL A 13 -9.77 2.92 14.09
CA VAL A 13 -10.84 3.17 13.11
C VAL A 13 -10.26 3.64 11.79
N SER A 14 -10.87 3.19 10.70
CA SER A 14 -10.77 3.83 9.39
C SER A 14 -11.90 4.82 9.24
N ILE A 15 -11.60 6.03 8.80
CA ILE A 15 -12.60 7.09 8.59
C ILE A 15 -12.59 7.59 7.16
N LYS A 16 -13.74 8.00 6.67
CA LYS A 16 -13.91 8.64 5.36
C LYS A 16 -14.89 9.80 5.48
N GLU A 17 -14.90 10.65 4.48
CA GLU A 17 -15.93 11.67 4.29
C GLU A 17 -17.09 11.03 3.52
N ASN A 18 -18.33 11.23 3.99
CA ASN A 18 -19.52 10.80 3.28
C ASN A 18 -19.96 11.85 2.23
N GLU A 19 -21.04 11.60 1.51
CA GLU A 19 -21.56 12.51 0.46
C GLU A 19 -22.00 13.87 1.02
N ASP A 20 -22.36 13.93 2.31
CA ASP A 20 -22.74 15.16 3.02
C ASP A 20 -21.53 15.91 3.59
N GLY A 21 -20.29 15.47 3.33
CA GLY A 21 -19.08 16.07 3.87
C GLY A 21 -18.83 15.80 5.36
N GLN A 22 -19.49 14.77 5.94
CA GLN A 22 -19.35 14.41 7.36
C GLN A 22 -18.30 13.33 7.55
N ILE A 23 -17.58 13.40 8.66
CA ILE A 23 -16.61 12.36 9.05
C ILE A 23 -17.34 11.11 9.52
N MET A 24 -17.25 10.05 8.74
CA MET A 24 -17.91 8.79 8.99
C MET A 24 -16.88 7.70 9.29
N VAL A 25 -17.16 6.85 10.27
CA VAL A 25 -16.44 5.61 10.51
C VAL A 25 -16.71 4.69 9.34
N PHE A 26 -15.67 4.44 8.54
CA PHE A 26 -15.77 3.47 7.47
C PHE A 26 -15.76 2.06 8.07
N MET A 27 -14.76 1.78 8.92
CA MET A 27 -14.65 0.49 9.61
C MET A 27 -13.79 0.62 10.88
N PRO A 28 -14.25 0.13 12.04
CA PRO A 28 -13.37 -0.11 13.18
C PRO A 28 -12.58 -1.41 12.96
N ILE A 29 -11.33 -1.44 13.39
CA ILE A 29 -10.49 -2.64 13.36
C ILE A 29 -11.00 -3.61 14.44
N LEU A 30 -11.24 -4.88 14.10
CA LEU A 30 -11.66 -5.90 15.06
C LEU A 30 -10.66 -6.02 16.22
N GLY A 31 -11.20 -6.11 17.45
CA GLY A 31 -10.36 -6.16 18.65
C GLY A 31 -9.67 -4.84 19.00
N SER A 32 -9.96 -3.76 18.27
CA SER A 32 -9.44 -2.43 18.60
C SER A 32 -10.26 -1.75 19.71
N PRO A 33 -9.66 -0.78 20.42
CA PRO A 33 -10.38 -0.01 21.46
C PRO A 33 -11.69 0.63 20.97
N ALA A 34 -11.76 1.07 19.72
CA ALA A 34 -12.99 1.62 19.16
C ALA A 34 -14.06 0.56 18.98
N ALA A 35 -13.71 -0.62 18.45
CA ALA A 35 -14.64 -1.73 18.33
C ALA A 35 -15.15 -2.21 19.69
N GLU A 36 -14.26 -2.35 20.68
CA GLU A 36 -14.61 -2.71 22.05
C GLU A 36 -15.50 -1.66 22.74
N ALA A 37 -15.30 -0.39 22.41
CA ALA A 37 -16.15 0.71 22.91
C ALA A 37 -17.52 0.80 22.20
N GLY A 38 -17.80 -0.08 21.23
CA GLY A 38 -19.08 -0.14 20.51
C GLY A 38 -19.21 0.83 19.35
N VAL A 39 -18.11 1.41 18.86
CA VAL A 39 -18.08 2.15 17.59
C VAL A 39 -18.34 1.17 16.44
N ARG A 40 -19.22 1.55 15.52
CA ARG A 40 -19.66 0.70 14.42
C ARG A 40 -19.34 1.31 13.06
N PRO A 41 -19.29 0.50 11.99
CA PRO A 41 -19.31 1.02 10.63
C PRO A 41 -20.50 1.98 10.43
N TYR A 42 -20.25 3.01 9.62
CA TYR A 42 -21.22 4.05 9.26
C TYR A 42 -21.64 5.01 10.39
N ASP A 43 -21.08 4.88 11.59
CA ASP A 43 -21.23 5.90 12.64
C ASP A 43 -20.67 7.23 12.15
N ILE A 44 -21.40 8.33 12.33
CA ILE A 44 -20.93 9.67 11.99
C ILE A 44 -20.31 10.28 13.26
N ILE A 45 -19.05 10.67 13.19
CA ILE A 45 -18.36 11.36 14.28
C ILE A 45 -18.69 12.84 14.17
N THR A 46 -19.50 13.36 15.07
CA THR A 46 -19.92 14.78 15.07
C THR A 46 -19.03 15.68 15.90
N THR A 47 -18.41 15.14 16.98
CA THR A 47 -17.41 15.86 17.74
C THR A 47 -16.26 14.94 18.18
N ILE A 48 -15.06 15.51 18.36
CA ILE A 48 -13.87 14.86 18.89
C ILE A 48 -13.33 15.74 20.04
N ASP A 49 -13.34 15.21 21.27
CA ASP A 49 -12.98 15.97 22.49
C ASP A 49 -13.70 17.32 22.59
N GLY A 50 -15.02 17.31 22.25
CA GLY A 50 -15.89 18.49 22.27
C GLY A 50 -15.70 19.47 21.11
N LYS A 51 -14.82 19.18 20.13
CA LYS A 51 -14.64 19.99 18.92
C LYS A 51 -15.49 19.42 17.80
N SER A 52 -16.27 20.27 17.12
CA SER A 52 -17.04 19.87 15.94
C SER A 52 -16.11 19.33 14.85
N THR A 53 -16.58 18.29 14.15
CA THR A 53 -15.94 17.77 12.94
C THR A 53 -16.42 18.44 11.67
N GLU A 54 -17.38 19.34 11.76
CA GLU A 54 -17.92 20.08 10.60
C GLU A 54 -16.80 20.89 9.92
N GLY A 55 -16.63 20.69 8.61
CA GLY A 55 -15.61 21.34 7.80
C GLY A 55 -14.19 20.77 8.01
N LEU A 56 -14.01 19.70 8.77
CA LEU A 56 -12.74 18.97 8.84
C LEU A 56 -12.68 17.95 7.69
N ASP A 57 -11.50 17.84 7.08
CA ASP A 57 -11.15 16.71 6.24
C ASP A 57 -10.79 15.48 7.10
N THR A 58 -10.65 14.32 6.46
CA THR A 58 -10.25 13.06 7.14
C THR A 58 -8.90 13.18 7.87
N SER A 59 -7.96 13.97 7.34
CA SER A 59 -6.65 14.20 7.96
C SER A 59 -6.76 15.02 9.24
N GLY A 60 -7.56 16.07 9.23
CA GLY A 60 -7.87 16.89 10.39
C GLY A 60 -8.53 16.09 11.52
N ALA A 61 -9.55 15.30 11.17
CA ALA A 61 -10.22 14.41 12.12
C ALA A 61 -9.26 13.33 12.68
N ALA A 62 -8.48 12.67 11.82
CA ALA A 62 -7.50 11.68 12.24
C ALA A 62 -6.45 12.26 13.22
N ASN A 63 -5.99 13.48 12.99
CA ASN A 63 -5.04 14.16 13.89
C ASN A 63 -5.63 14.43 15.29
N LEU A 64 -6.94 14.70 15.39
CA LEU A 64 -7.64 14.85 16.67
C LEU A 64 -7.87 13.51 17.38
N ILE A 65 -8.16 12.46 16.62
CA ILE A 65 -8.39 11.10 17.13
C ILE A 65 -7.08 10.50 17.64
N ARG A 66 -5.98 10.67 16.90
CA ARG A 66 -4.64 10.19 17.32
C ARG A 66 -4.18 10.84 18.60
N GLY A 67 -3.26 10.20 19.30
CA GLY A 67 -2.66 10.74 20.49
C GLY A 67 -1.95 9.67 21.32
N ARG A 68 -1.31 10.09 22.40
CA ARG A 68 -0.47 9.23 23.23
C ARG A 68 -1.22 7.99 23.70
N ARG A 69 -0.61 6.82 23.57
CA ARG A 69 -1.09 5.55 24.14
C ARG A 69 -1.51 5.69 25.59
N GLY A 70 -2.64 5.11 25.95
CA GLY A 70 -3.22 5.16 27.28
C GLY A 70 -4.04 6.42 27.59
N SER A 71 -3.95 7.48 26.76
CA SER A 71 -4.85 8.63 26.86
C SER A 71 -6.23 8.27 26.29
N TYR A 72 -7.23 9.09 26.60
CA TYR A 72 -8.59 8.91 26.11
C TYR A 72 -8.93 9.96 25.04
N VAL A 73 -9.85 9.60 24.15
CA VAL A 73 -10.58 10.52 23.28
C VAL A 73 -12.06 10.33 23.51
N ASN A 74 -12.81 11.44 23.56
CA ASN A 74 -14.27 11.40 23.63
C ASN A 74 -14.83 11.72 22.24
N LEU A 75 -15.66 10.82 21.74
CA LEU A 75 -16.33 10.98 20.44
C LEU A 75 -17.82 11.15 20.69
N THR A 76 -18.45 12.13 20.05
CA THR A 76 -19.91 12.14 19.93
C THR A 76 -20.27 11.50 18.60
N ILE A 77 -21.06 10.45 18.66
CA ILE A 77 -21.46 9.62 17.53
C ILE A 77 -22.94 9.89 17.22
N LEU A 78 -23.22 10.11 15.95
CA LEU A 78 -24.58 10.03 15.39
C LEU A 78 -24.69 8.70 14.65
N ARG A 79 -25.54 7.80 15.14
CA ARG A 79 -25.82 6.50 14.55
C ARG A 79 -27.17 6.50 13.88
N ARG A 80 -27.20 6.11 12.62
CA ARG A 80 -28.42 5.87 11.85
C ARG A 80 -28.68 4.38 11.78
N THR A 81 -29.87 3.94 12.15
CA THR A 81 -30.27 2.54 12.06
C THR A 81 -31.54 2.45 11.24
N GLU A 82 -31.49 1.69 10.16
CA GLU A 82 -32.67 1.39 9.34
C GLU A 82 -33.49 0.28 10.01
N LYS A 83 -34.80 0.45 10.05
CA LYS A 83 -35.73 -0.55 10.54
C LYS A 83 -36.26 -1.41 9.39
N GLU A 84 -36.82 -2.57 9.74
CA GLU A 84 -37.45 -3.48 8.76
C GLU A 84 -38.53 -2.85 7.90
N ASP A 85 -39.14 -1.77 8.37
CA ASP A 85 -40.20 -0.99 7.66
C ASP A 85 -39.60 0.10 6.73
N GLY A 86 -38.28 0.19 6.58
CA GLY A 86 -37.59 1.20 5.78
C GLY A 86 -37.50 2.58 6.46
N THR A 87 -37.96 2.72 7.71
CA THR A 87 -37.74 3.96 8.47
C THR A 87 -36.38 3.97 9.16
N HIS A 88 -35.78 5.17 9.32
CA HIS A 88 -34.50 5.34 10.01
C HIS A 88 -34.74 5.89 11.42
N THR A 89 -33.97 5.41 12.37
CA THR A 89 -33.83 6.03 13.69
C THR A 89 -32.43 6.64 13.80
N GLU A 90 -32.36 7.83 14.39
CA GLU A 90 -31.11 8.50 14.71
C GLU A 90 -30.92 8.51 16.23
N GLU A 91 -29.73 8.14 16.65
CA GLU A 91 -29.32 8.18 18.05
C GLU A 91 -28.00 8.92 18.16
N THR A 92 -27.91 9.88 19.07
CA THR A 92 -26.67 10.58 19.36
C THR A 92 -26.19 10.22 20.78
N PHE A 93 -24.95 9.77 20.89
CA PHE A 93 -24.36 9.37 22.18
C PHE A 93 -22.86 9.61 22.20
N ASP A 94 -22.32 9.70 23.42
CA ASP A 94 -20.89 9.88 23.63
C ASP A 94 -20.20 8.54 23.89
N VAL A 95 -19.03 8.37 23.27
CA VAL A 95 -18.16 7.20 23.43
C VAL A 95 -16.79 7.67 23.88
N LYS A 96 -16.32 7.14 25.01
CA LYS A 96 -14.97 7.38 25.52
C LYS A 96 -14.08 6.20 25.15
N VAL A 97 -13.08 6.45 24.29
CA VAL A 97 -12.19 5.40 23.79
C VAL A 97 -10.77 5.63 24.29
N GLN A 98 -10.14 4.59 24.82
CA GLN A 98 -8.74 4.63 25.22
C GLN A 98 -7.85 4.42 23.98
N ARG A 99 -6.90 5.32 23.76
CA ARG A 99 -5.90 5.15 22.70
C ARG A 99 -4.95 4.02 23.04
N ALA A 100 -4.73 3.14 22.10
CA ALA A 100 -3.83 2.00 22.20
C ALA A 100 -2.85 1.97 21.04
N ARG A 101 -1.96 0.99 21.07
CA ARG A 101 -1.15 0.59 19.93
C ARG A 101 -2.01 -0.29 19.03
N ILE A 102 -2.24 0.15 17.81
CA ILE A 102 -3.06 -0.53 16.82
C ILE A 102 -2.13 -1.19 15.80
N PRO A 103 -2.10 -2.54 15.72
CA PRO A 103 -1.32 -3.21 14.70
C PRO A 103 -1.93 -2.94 13.32
N LEU A 104 -1.07 -2.69 12.34
CA LEU A 104 -1.43 -2.64 10.93
C LEU A 104 -1.07 -4.00 10.32
N GLU A 105 -2.06 -4.80 10.02
CA GLU A 105 -1.85 -6.09 9.37
C GLU A 105 -1.32 -5.88 7.94
N SER A 106 -0.12 -6.37 7.69
CA SER A 106 0.49 -6.35 6.36
C SER A 106 -0.19 -7.32 5.40
N ILE A 107 -0.73 -8.43 5.94
CA ILE A 107 -1.40 -9.49 5.18
C ILE A 107 -2.88 -9.49 5.59
N LYS A 108 -3.76 -9.25 4.64
CA LYS A 108 -5.22 -9.25 4.86
C LYS A 108 -5.91 -10.48 4.28
N GLU A 109 -5.26 -11.13 3.33
CA GLU A 109 -5.85 -12.24 2.60
C GLU A 109 -4.79 -13.29 2.32
N PHE A 110 -5.08 -14.54 2.68
CA PHE A 110 -4.30 -15.71 2.30
C PHE A 110 -5.22 -16.92 2.18
N GLN A 111 -4.99 -17.73 1.15
CA GLN A 111 -5.83 -18.91 0.86
C GLN A 111 -5.13 -19.87 -0.10
N ILE A 112 -5.67 -21.08 -0.21
CA ILE A 112 -5.39 -22.01 -1.31
C ILE A 112 -6.44 -21.81 -2.39
N LEU A 113 -6.00 -21.41 -3.57
CA LEU A 113 -6.82 -21.35 -4.79
C LEU A 113 -6.92 -22.72 -5.46
N HIS A 114 -7.64 -22.78 -6.59
CA HIS A 114 -7.67 -23.98 -7.42
C HIS A 114 -6.25 -24.44 -7.81
N ASN A 115 -6.09 -25.73 -8.11
CA ASN A 115 -4.81 -26.34 -8.50
C ASN A 115 -3.69 -26.26 -7.44
N GLN A 116 -4.06 -26.15 -6.17
CA GLN A 116 -3.11 -26.05 -5.04
C GLN A 116 -2.18 -24.84 -5.14
N VAL A 117 -2.66 -23.75 -5.72
CA VAL A 117 -1.95 -22.48 -5.76
C VAL A 117 -2.20 -21.72 -4.46
N GLY A 118 -1.16 -21.48 -3.68
CA GLY A 118 -1.23 -20.59 -2.52
C GLY A 118 -1.28 -19.13 -2.98
N TYR A 119 -2.09 -18.33 -2.30
CA TYR A 119 -2.23 -16.91 -2.56
C TYR A 119 -2.07 -16.14 -1.26
N ILE A 120 -1.22 -15.10 -1.30
CA ILE A 120 -1.11 -14.12 -0.21
C ILE A 120 -1.08 -12.72 -0.82
N ARG A 121 -1.95 -11.84 -0.29
CA ARG A 121 -1.95 -10.42 -0.61
C ARG A 121 -1.24 -9.63 0.49
N LEU A 122 -0.16 -8.95 0.10
CA LEU A 122 0.66 -8.13 0.95
C LEU A 122 0.36 -6.64 0.68
N ASN A 123 -0.22 -5.94 1.66
CA ASN A 123 -0.68 -4.56 1.48
C ASN A 123 0.37 -3.51 1.83
N SER A 124 1.33 -3.84 2.69
CA SER A 124 2.37 -2.91 3.15
C SER A 124 3.58 -3.65 3.69
N PHE A 125 4.70 -2.94 3.85
CA PHE A 125 5.93 -3.44 4.43
C PHE A 125 6.19 -2.79 5.79
N SER A 126 6.07 -3.56 6.87
CA SER A 126 6.27 -3.16 8.27
C SER A 126 7.24 -4.09 8.99
N ASP A 127 7.57 -3.78 10.23
CA ASP A 127 8.51 -4.60 11.05
C ASP A 127 8.04 -6.06 11.24
N THR A 128 6.75 -6.36 11.12
CA THR A 128 6.20 -7.72 11.32
C THR A 128 5.96 -8.48 10.01
N THR A 129 6.02 -7.79 8.87
CA THR A 129 5.61 -8.33 7.57
C THR A 129 6.28 -9.64 7.20
N ALA A 130 7.58 -9.75 7.35
CA ALA A 130 8.31 -10.96 6.97
C ALA A 130 7.96 -12.15 7.87
N ALA A 131 7.79 -11.91 9.18
CA ALA A 131 7.40 -12.94 10.13
C ALA A 131 5.98 -13.45 9.87
N ASP A 132 5.03 -12.53 9.59
CA ASP A 132 3.65 -12.87 9.26
C ASP A 132 3.59 -13.63 7.93
N LEU A 133 4.34 -13.19 6.91
CA LEU A 133 4.42 -13.87 5.62
C LEU A 133 5.02 -15.28 5.76
N GLU A 134 6.11 -15.43 6.52
CA GLU A 134 6.73 -16.72 6.79
C GLU A 134 5.75 -17.70 7.47
N LYS A 135 5.00 -17.22 8.44
CA LYS A 135 3.97 -17.99 9.13
C LYS A 135 2.93 -18.53 8.14
N HIS A 136 2.33 -17.66 7.34
CA HIS A 136 1.30 -18.05 6.38
C HIS A 136 1.84 -18.90 5.22
N LEU A 137 3.06 -18.68 4.76
CA LEU A 137 3.72 -19.56 3.80
C LEU A 137 3.83 -20.99 4.34
N LYS A 138 4.28 -21.15 5.61
CA LYS A 138 4.36 -22.47 6.25
C LYS A 138 3.00 -23.13 6.40
N GLU A 139 1.97 -22.38 6.75
CA GLU A 139 0.59 -22.86 6.83
C GLU A 139 0.09 -23.36 5.46
N LEU A 140 0.31 -22.60 4.38
CA LEU A 140 -0.07 -22.97 3.02
C LEU A 140 0.70 -24.22 2.51
N ILE A 141 1.99 -24.29 2.81
CA ILE A 141 2.82 -25.49 2.49
C ILE A 141 2.25 -26.73 3.19
N GLN A 142 1.90 -26.63 4.48
CA GLN A 142 1.28 -27.74 5.24
C GLN A 142 -0.08 -28.15 4.68
N GLN A 143 -0.82 -27.22 4.08
CA GLN A 143 -2.09 -27.48 3.38
C GLN A 143 -1.91 -28.07 1.97
N GLY A 144 -0.68 -28.28 1.52
CA GLY A 144 -0.38 -28.92 0.24
C GLY A 144 -0.22 -27.94 -0.93
N MET A 145 0.17 -26.68 -0.66
CA MET A 145 0.51 -25.71 -1.71
C MET A 145 1.63 -26.26 -2.61
N ARG A 146 1.45 -26.11 -3.93
CA ARG A 146 2.43 -26.54 -4.95
C ARG A 146 2.98 -25.40 -5.80
N ALA A 147 2.30 -24.27 -5.82
CA ALA A 147 2.72 -23.05 -6.48
C ALA A 147 2.21 -21.84 -5.68
N PHE A 148 2.81 -20.68 -5.86
CA PHE A 148 2.51 -19.54 -5.01
C PHE A 148 2.32 -18.24 -5.81
N VAL A 149 1.32 -17.45 -5.41
CA VAL A 149 1.08 -16.08 -5.89
C VAL A 149 1.29 -15.10 -4.74
N LEU A 150 2.23 -14.19 -4.91
CA LEU A 150 2.42 -13.01 -4.07
C LEU A 150 1.76 -11.81 -4.72
N ASP A 151 0.66 -11.32 -4.16
CA ASP A 151 -0.05 -10.16 -4.70
C ASP A 151 0.46 -8.87 -4.05
N LEU A 152 1.14 -8.04 -4.84
CA LEU A 152 1.66 -6.72 -4.47
C LEU A 152 0.90 -5.57 -5.14
N ARG A 153 -0.22 -5.83 -5.76
CA ARG A 153 -1.06 -4.77 -6.35
C ARG A 153 -1.54 -3.82 -5.25
N TRP A 154 -1.54 -2.51 -5.54
CA TRP A 154 -1.87 -1.42 -4.62
C TRP A 154 -0.99 -1.35 -3.36
N ASN A 155 0.14 -2.06 -3.33
CA ASN A 155 1.11 -1.97 -2.24
C ASN A 155 2.07 -0.80 -2.49
N SER A 156 1.91 0.29 -1.77
CA SER A 156 2.74 1.49 -1.89
C SER A 156 4.14 1.37 -1.26
N GLY A 157 4.48 0.17 -0.74
CA GLY A 157 5.75 -0.12 -0.10
C GLY A 157 5.70 -0.03 1.43
N GLY A 158 6.77 0.46 2.02
CA GLY A 158 6.95 0.58 3.47
C GLY A 158 8.42 0.56 3.86
N LEU A 159 8.77 -0.20 4.91
CA LEU A 159 10.12 -0.32 5.40
C LEU A 159 11.04 -1.04 4.40
N LEU A 160 12.21 -0.44 4.18
CA LEU A 160 13.27 -1.05 3.37
C LEU A 160 13.78 -2.35 3.97
N SER A 161 14.00 -2.40 5.30
CA SER A 161 14.41 -3.63 6.00
C SER A 161 13.41 -4.76 5.80
N ALA A 162 12.10 -4.46 5.83
CA ALA A 162 11.08 -5.47 5.59
C ALA A 162 11.12 -6.03 4.14
N SER A 163 11.53 -5.22 3.15
CA SER A 163 11.72 -5.74 1.78
C SER A 163 12.88 -6.73 1.67
N GLU A 164 13.98 -6.48 2.40
CA GLU A 164 15.10 -7.42 2.52
C GLU A 164 14.66 -8.74 3.18
N GLU A 165 14.01 -8.64 4.35
CA GLU A 165 13.53 -9.79 5.11
C GLU A 165 12.47 -10.62 4.34
N VAL A 166 11.61 -9.97 3.54
CA VAL A 166 10.66 -10.65 2.64
C VAL A 166 11.42 -11.38 1.53
N CYS A 167 12.44 -10.77 0.91
CA CYS A 167 13.27 -11.44 -0.10
C CYS A 167 13.98 -12.69 0.45
N GLU A 168 14.35 -12.69 1.73
CA GLU A 168 14.97 -13.86 2.39
C GLU A 168 14.06 -15.09 2.44
N LEU A 169 12.74 -14.93 2.32
CA LEU A 169 11.83 -16.06 2.28
C LEU A 169 11.89 -16.84 0.96
N PHE A 170 12.40 -16.19 -0.08
CA PHE A 170 12.39 -16.68 -1.47
C PHE A 170 13.77 -16.94 -2.06
N LEU A 171 14.78 -16.16 -1.68
CA LEU A 171 16.10 -16.15 -2.29
C LEU A 171 17.14 -16.86 -1.42
N PRO A 172 18.15 -17.52 -2.01
CA PRO A 172 19.26 -18.09 -1.28
C PRO A 172 20.00 -17.04 -0.45
N LYS A 173 20.61 -17.48 0.64
CA LYS A 173 21.51 -16.65 1.45
C LYS A 173 22.62 -16.02 0.62
N GLY A 174 22.88 -14.73 0.84
CA GLY A 174 23.91 -13.96 0.15
C GLY A 174 23.45 -13.34 -1.17
N SER A 175 22.17 -13.45 -1.54
CA SER A 175 21.61 -12.78 -2.71
C SER A 175 21.53 -11.26 -2.47
N LEU A 176 22.00 -10.45 -3.41
CA LEU A 176 21.83 -9.00 -3.37
C LEU A 176 20.35 -8.67 -3.60
N VAL A 177 19.72 -7.94 -2.69
CA VAL A 177 18.31 -7.54 -2.82
C VAL A 177 18.20 -6.20 -3.53
N THR A 178 18.96 -5.22 -3.07
CA THR A 178 19.00 -3.86 -3.64
C THR A 178 20.25 -3.15 -3.15
N TYR A 179 20.57 -2.06 -3.81
CA TYR A 179 21.60 -1.14 -3.31
C TYR A 179 21.23 0.31 -3.64
N THR A 180 21.86 1.25 -2.93
CA THR A 180 21.65 2.67 -3.16
C THR A 180 22.89 3.30 -3.77
N ARG A 181 22.68 4.25 -4.68
CA ARG A 181 23.74 5.08 -5.24
C ARG A 181 23.38 6.55 -5.09
N GLY A 182 24.19 7.28 -4.34
CA GLY A 182 24.03 8.71 -4.12
C GLY A 182 24.72 9.56 -5.18
N ARG A 183 24.58 10.88 -5.07
CA ARG A 183 25.29 11.83 -5.93
C ARG A 183 26.78 11.75 -5.62
N LYS A 184 27.60 11.60 -6.65
CA LYS A 184 29.07 11.64 -6.50
C LYS A 184 29.49 12.96 -5.86
N SER A 185 30.31 12.88 -4.80
CA SER A 185 30.89 14.07 -4.18
C SER A 185 31.77 14.82 -5.23
N VAL A 186 31.78 16.15 -5.16
CA VAL A 186 32.61 17.00 -6.01
C VAL A 186 34.10 16.62 -5.91
N ASN A 187 34.51 15.98 -4.82
CA ASN A 187 35.88 15.58 -4.54
C ASN A 187 36.18 14.10 -4.88
N GLY A 188 35.30 13.40 -5.58
CA GLY A 188 35.54 12.07 -6.12
C GLY A 188 35.63 10.91 -5.10
N THR A 189 35.28 11.12 -3.84
CA THR A 189 35.34 10.11 -2.75
C THR A 189 33.98 9.50 -2.39
N SER A 190 33.23 9.02 -3.37
CA SER A 190 31.82 8.67 -3.16
C SER A 190 31.49 7.18 -2.98
N ASP A 191 32.46 6.29 -2.86
CA ASP A 191 32.19 4.87 -2.61
C ASP A 191 31.78 4.55 -1.15
N LYS A 192 31.70 5.57 -0.27
CA LYS A 192 31.39 5.38 1.15
C LYS A 192 29.90 5.40 1.50
N ASP A 193 29.03 5.80 0.59
CA ASP A 193 27.60 5.98 0.85
C ASP A 193 26.72 4.98 0.08
N GLU A 194 27.30 3.94 -0.50
CA GLU A 194 26.56 2.87 -1.16
C GLU A 194 26.12 1.84 -0.10
N MET A 195 24.82 1.83 0.22
CA MET A 195 24.24 0.79 1.05
C MET A 195 23.83 -0.38 0.16
N ARG A 196 24.22 -1.59 0.54
CA ARG A 196 23.85 -2.85 -0.14
C ARG A 196 23.13 -3.75 0.85
N LEU A 197 21.97 -4.29 0.46
CA LEU A 197 21.21 -5.23 1.25
C LEU A 197 21.32 -6.63 0.63
N TYR A 198 21.61 -7.61 1.48
CA TYR A 198 21.78 -9.00 1.09
C TYR A 198 20.97 -9.90 1.98
N THR A 199 20.40 -10.95 1.43
CA THR A 199 19.76 -11.99 2.23
C THR A 199 20.75 -12.64 3.20
N THR A 200 20.33 -12.84 4.45
CA THR A 200 21.21 -13.32 5.54
C THR A 200 20.93 -14.76 5.97
N ARG A 201 19.77 -15.31 5.56
CA ARG A 201 19.32 -16.67 5.88
C ARG A 201 18.90 -17.45 4.64
N GLU A 202 18.70 -18.75 4.79
CA GLU A 202 18.19 -19.61 3.73
C GLU A 202 16.71 -19.36 3.47
N ALA A 203 16.29 -19.56 2.22
CA ALA A 203 14.91 -19.41 1.80
C ALA A 203 13.97 -20.39 2.52
N VAL A 204 12.75 -19.93 2.80
CA VAL A 204 11.68 -20.76 3.38
C VAL A 204 10.94 -21.53 2.28
N LEU A 205 10.72 -20.86 1.15
CA LEU A 205 10.00 -21.45 0.03
C LEU A 205 10.96 -22.33 -0.80
N PRO A 206 10.59 -23.58 -1.13
CA PRO A 206 11.42 -24.47 -1.97
C PRO A 206 11.80 -23.77 -3.30
N SER A 207 13.05 -23.93 -3.72
CA SER A 207 13.59 -23.25 -4.91
C SER A 207 12.92 -23.68 -6.22
N ASP A 208 12.37 -24.88 -6.26
CA ASP A 208 11.66 -25.47 -7.39
C ASP A 208 10.15 -25.18 -7.40
N MET A 209 9.61 -24.59 -6.32
CA MET A 209 8.21 -24.22 -6.26
C MET A 209 7.95 -23.00 -7.14
N PRO A 210 7.03 -23.09 -8.13
CA PRO A 210 6.68 -21.96 -8.99
C PRO A 210 6.11 -20.76 -8.22
N VAL A 211 6.54 -19.55 -8.59
CA VAL A 211 6.10 -18.30 -7.97
C VAL A 211 5.70 -17.28 -9.02
N VAL A 212 4.56 -16.64 -8.83
CA VAL A 212 4.14 -15.44 -9.56
C VAL A 212 4.03 -14.27 -8.60
N VAL A 213 4.49 -13.10 -9.03
CA VAL A 213 4.25 -11.81 -8.35
C VAL A 213 3.26 -11.01 -9.18
N LEU A 214 2.15 -10.58 -8.57
CA LEU A 214 1.19 -9.68 -9.20
C LEU A 214 1.54 -8.23 -8.90
N THR A 215 1.56 -7.40 -9.95
CA THR A 215 1.86 -5.97 -9.85
C THR A 215 0.86 -5.12 -10.61
N ASN A 216 0.70 -3.86 -10.18
CA ASN A 216 0.00 -2.82 -10.94
C ASN A 216 0.72 -1.46 -10.80
N SER A 217 0.15 -0.42 -11.41
CA SER A 217 0.72 0.93 -11.40
C SER A 217 0.85 1.59 -10.01
N GLU A 218 0.19 1.05 -9.00
CA GLU A 218 0.26 1.51 -7.60
C GLU A 218 1.27 0.71 -6.75
N THR A 219 1.84 -0.37 -7.31
CA THR A 219 2.93 -1.13 -6.67
C THR A 219 4.18 -0.26 -6.61
N ALA A 220 4.68 0.09 -5.40
CA ALA A 220 5.73 1.12 -5.27
C ALA A 220 6.79 0.80 -4.20
N SER A 221 7.98 1.42 -4.32
CA SER A 221 9.03 1.46 -3.29
C SER A 221 9.51 0.06 -2.84
N ALA A 222 9.33 -0.34 -1.56
CA ALA A 222 9.71 -1.64 -1.03
C ALA A 222 9.12 -2.81 -1.84
N ALA A 223 7.88 -2.67 -2.34
CA ALA A 223 7.24 -3.66 -3.20
C ALA A 223 7.97 -3.81 -4.55
N GLU A 224 8.48 -2.71 -5.11
CA GLU A 224 9.28 -2.73 -6.34
C GLU A 224 10.65 -3.37 -6.12
N ILE A 225 11.26 -3.15 -4.94
CA ILE A 225 12.52 -3.79 -4.56
C ILE A 225 12.36 -5.31 -4.52
N VAL A 226 11.29 -5.81 -3.86
CA VAL A 226 11.01 -7.26 -3.81
C VAL A 226 10.73 -7.79 -5.21
N THR A 227 9.86 -7.12 -5.98
CA THR A 227 9.54 -7.53 -7.36
C THR A 227 10.79 -7.62 -8.22
N GLY A 228 11.62 -6.56 -8.24
CA GLY A 228 12.83 -6.51 -9.06
C GLY A 228 13.89 -7.52 -8.63
N ALA A 229 14.05 -7.78 -7.34
CA ALA A 229 14.96 -8.81 -6.86
C ALA A 229 14.51 -10.22 -7.26
N LEU A 230 13.22 -10.56 -7.03
CA LEU A 230 12.69 -11.88 -7.39
C LEU A 230 12.72 -12.12 -8.90
N GLN A 231 12.42 -11.09 -9.68
CA GLN A 231 12.49 -11.15 -11.14
C GLN A 231 13.94 -11.37 -11.62
N PHE A 232 14.90 -10.58 -11.13
CA PHE A 232 16.32 -10.70 -11.51
C PHE A 232 16.88 -12.11 -11.29
N TYR A 233 16.56 -12.72 -10.14
CA TYR A 233 17.00 -14.09 -9.85
C TYR A 233 16.14 -15.17 -10.51
N GLN A 234 15.21 -14.79 -11.37
CA GLN A 234 14.27 -15.73 -12.01
C GLN A 234 13.53 -16.58 -10.96
N ARG A 235 13.33 -15.99 -9.77
CA ARG A 235 12.64 -16.65 -8.67
C ARG A 235 11.12 -16.48 -8.74
N ALA A 236 10.67 -15.48 -9.47
CA ALA A 236 9.25 -15.27 -9.74
C ALA A 236 9.04 -14.77 -11.17
N ILE A 237 7.90 -15.12 -11.75
CA ILE A 237 7.37 -14.51 -12.97
C ILE A 237 6.49 -13.33 -12.52
N VAL A 238 6.75 -12.14 -13.05
CA VAL A 238 5.97 -10.94 -12.75
C VAL A 238 4.82 -10.81 -13.75
N VAL A 239 3.60 -10.71 -13.24
CA VAL A 239 2.36 -10.65 -14.03
C VAL A 239 1.55 -9.41 -13.67
N GLY A 240 0.98 -8.73 -14.66
CA GLY A 240 0.14 -7.55 -14.48
C GLY A 240 0.68 -6.33 -15.19
N GLN A 241 0.78 -5.20 -14.50
CA GLN A 241 1.20 -3.93 -15.10
C GLN A 241 2.56 -3.49 -14.56
N ARG A 242 3.20 -2.54 -15.29
CA ARG A 242 4.40 -1.85 -14.84
C ARG A 242 4.15 -1.19 -13.49
N THR A 243 5.11 -1.30 -12.58
CA THR A 243 5.04 -0.67 -11.26
C THR A 243 5.26 0.85 -11.31
N PHE A 244 5.04 1.52 -10.19
CA PHE A 244 5.01 2.99 -10.07
C PHE A 244 6.32 3.70 -10.45
N GLY A 245 7.47 3.14 -10.07
CA GLY A 245 8.77 3.78 -10.28
C GLY A 245 9.19 4.72 -9.14
N LYS A 246 9.00 4.32 -7.88
CA LYS A 246 9.44 5.10 -6.70
C LYS A 246 10.80 4.59 -6.22
N GLY A 247 11.85 5.02 -6.92
CA GLY A 247 13.24 4.62 -6.63
C GLY A 247 14.04 5.63 -5.80
N SER A 248 13.46 6.72 -5.34
CA SER A 248 14.20 7.76 -4.60
C SER A 248 14.35 7.45 -3.11
N VAL A 249 15.58 7.60 -2.60
CA VAL A 249 15.93 7.55 -1.16
C VAL A 249 15.83 8.96 -0.58
N GLN A 250 15.04 9.11 0.47
CA GLN A 250 14.85 10.40 1.13
C GLN A 250 15.46 10.38 2.52
N THR A 251 16.40 11.31 2.77
CA THR A 251 17.01 11.53 4.07
C THR A 251 16.31 12.67 4.80
N ILE A 252 15.97 12.44 6.06
CA ILE A 252 15.42 13.46 6.94
C ILE A 252 16.57 14.10 7.71
N ILE A 253 16.84 15.37 7.44
CA ILE A 253 17.91 16.14 8.05
C ILE A 253 17.26 17.09 9.08
N PRO A 254 17.43 16.84 10.41
CA PRO A 254 16.91 17.77 11.43
C PRO A 254 17.53 19.14 11.27
N LEU A 255 16.73 20.19 11.39
CA LEU A 255 17.20 21.57 11.36
C LEU A 255 17.33 22.10 12.79
N GLU A 256 18.37 22.90 13.04
CA GLU A 256 18.57 23.53 14.34
C GLU A 256 17.50 24.61 14.61
N ARG A 257 17.01 25.25 13.56
CA ARG A 257 15.97 26.31 13.62
C ARG A 257 15.06 26.25 12.40
N PRO A 258 13.72 26.41 12.57
CA PRO A 258 13.01 26.41 13.85
C PRO A 258 13.09 25.03 14.55
N LYS A 259 12.99 25.00 15.88
CA LYS A 259 12.98 23.73 16.64
C LYS A 259 11.85 22.82 16.14
N ASN A 260 12.13 21.51 16.08
CA ASN A 260 11.21 20.46 15.59
C ASN A 260 10.90 20.52 14.08
N SER A 261 11.75 21.18 13.29
CA SER A 261 11.69 21.13 11.84
C SER A 261 12.78 20.24 11.26
N ALA A 262 12.52 19.69 10.10
CA ALA A 262 13.48 18.89 9.36
C ALA A 262 13.35 19.13 7.85
N LEU A 263 14.45 19.00 7.14
CA LEU A 263 14.47 18.98 5.68
C LEU A 263 14.38 17.54 5.21
N ARG A 264 13.49 17.26 4.29
CA ARG A 264 13.38 15.96 3.60
C ARG A 264 14.01 16.14 2.22
N LEU A 265 15.12 15.46 1.99
CA LEU A 265 15.91 15.61 0.78
C LEU A 265 16.15 14.25 0.11
N THR A 266 15.98 14.18 -1.20
CA THR A 266 16.40 13.01 -1.98
C THR A 266 17.92 13.00 -2.08
N THR A 267 18.56 11.95 -1.54
CA THR A 267 20.03 11.84 -1.44
C THR A 267 20.60 10.73 -2.29
N ALA A 268 19.80 9.71 -2.62
CA ALA A 268 20.23 8.56 -3.42
C ALA A 268 19.06 7.96 -4.20
N LEU A 269 19.37 7.05 -5.11
CA LEU A 269 18.41 6.21 -5.81
C LEU A 269 18.64 4.74 -5.48
N TYR A 270 17.55 3.96 -5.49
CA TYR A 270 17.59 2.49 -5.41
C TYR A 270 17.85 1.89 -6.78
N TYR A 271 18.65 0.82 -6.75
CA TYR A 271 18.98 0.00 -7.90
C TYR A 271 18.64 -1.47 -7.63
N THR A 272 18.11 -2.12 -8.64
CA THR A 272 17.91 -3.58 -8.63
C THR A 272 19.26 -4.30 -8.70
N PRO A 273 19.33 -5.61 -8.43
CA PRO A 273 20.54 -6.39 -8.65
C PRO A 273 21.05 -6.36 -10.11
N ALA A 274 20.17 -6.04 -11.07
CA ALA A 274 20.51 -5.86 -12.48
C ALA A 274 21.21 -4.51 -12.79
N ASP A 275 21.56 -3.70 -11.78
CA ASP A 275 22.11 -2.34 -11.94
C ASP A 275 21.17 -1.35 -12.64
N VAL A 276 19.85 -1.59 -12.56
CA VAL A 276 18.82 -0.73 -13.14
C VAL A 276 18.13 0.07 -12.03
N THR A 277 17.99 1.40 -12.24
CA THR A 277 17.25 2.23 -11.29
C THR A 277 15.75 1.99 -11.40
N ILE A 278 15.07 1.94 -10.26
CA ILE A 278 13.61 1.87 -10.18
C ILE A 278 12.99 3.25 -10.46
N ASP A 279 13.74 4.33 -10.19
CA ASP A 279 13.22 5.70 -10.15
C ASP A 279 12.68 6.15 -11.51
N HIS A 280 11.39 6.52 -11.54
CA HIS A 280 10.61 6.89 -12.72
C HIS A 280 10.50 5.80 -13.82
N GLN A 281 11.06 4.62 -13.62
CA GLN A 281 11.03 3.53 -14.58
C GLN A 281 10.06 2.42 -14.16
N GLY A 282 10.04 2.09 -12.86
CA GLY A 282 9.31 0.94 -12.35
C GLY A 282 9.89 -0.39 -12.81
N ILE A 283 9.22 -1.46 -12.45
CA ILE A 283 9.53 -2.83 -12.88
C ILE A 283 8.53 -3.23 -13.95
N LEU A 284 9.04 -3.70 -15.09
CA LEU A 284 8.20 -4.23 -16.18
C LEU A 284 7.79 -5.67 -15.87
N PRO A 285 6.52 -6.05 -16.09
CA PRO A 285 6.10 -7.43 -15.92
C PRO A 285 6.65 -8.32 -17.04
N ASP A 286 6.90 -9.59 -16.71
CA ASP A 286 7.23 -10.64 -17.67
C ASP A 286 6.02 -10.97 -18.56
N LYS A 287 4.84 -11.00 -17.95
CA LYS A 287 3.55 -11.14 -18.62
C LYS A 287 2.69 -9.90 -18.35
N GLU A 288 2.57 -9.04 -19.33
CA GLU A 288 1.67 -7.88 -19.24
C GLU A 288 0.21 -8.31 -19.33
N VAL A 289 -0.58 -7.86 -18.38
CA VAL A 289 -2.04 -8.01 -18.33
C VAL A 289 -2.61 -6.65 -17.98
N GLU A 290 -3.13 -5.97 -19.00
CA GLU A 290 -3.74 -4.66 -18.84
C GLU A 290 -5.14 -4.79 -18.25
N MET A 291 -5.48 -3.85 -17.37
CA MET A 291 -6.85 -3.59 -16.92
C MET A 291 -7.16 -2.12 -17.18
N SER A 292 -8.36 -1.82 -17.63
CA SER A 292 -8.82 -0.45 -17.69
C SER A 292 -8.95 0.12 -16.27
N ARG A 293 -8.93 1.44 -16.15
CA ARG A 293 -9.10 2.11 -14.85
C ARG A 293 -10.43 1.76 -14.18
N ASP A 294 -11.48 1.57 -14.97
CA ASP A 294 -12.81 1.22 -14.44
C ASP A 294 -12.82 -0.22 -13.92
N GLU A 295 -12.18 -1.17 -14.62
CA GLU A 295 -12.00 -2.55 -14.16
C GLU A 295 -11.14 -2.61 -12.89
N GLU A 296 -10.04 -1.86 -12.82
CA GLU A 296 -9.23 -1.77 -11.60
C GLU A 296 -10.01 -1.21 -10.41
N LEU A 297 -10.81 -0.16 -10.63
CA LEU A 297 -11.66 0.42 -9.59
C LEU A 297 -12.76 -0.56 -9.14
N ALA A 298 -13.38 -1.28 -10.08
CA ALA A 298 -14.38 -2.30 -9.78
C ALA A 298 -13.75 -3.45 -8.97
N LEU A 299 -12.58 -3.94 -9.39
CA LEU A 299 -11.84 -4.98 -8.66
C LEU A 299 -11.41 -4.51 -7.26
N ALA A 300 -10.89 -3.30 -7.13
CA ALA A 300 -10.52 -2.74 -5.84
C ALA A 300 -11.74 -2.62 -4.92
N LYS A 301 -12.89 -2.18 -5.43
CA LYS A 301 -14.15 -2.14 -4.68
C LYS A 301 -14.60 -3.54 -4.24
N GLN A 302 -14.55 -4.52 -5.14
CA GLN A 302 -14.91 -5.90 -4.84
C GLN A 302 -14.01 -6.51 -3.75
N MET A 303 -12.70 -6.33 -3.87
CA MET A 303 -11.75 -6.77 -2.83
C MET A 303 -12.01 -6.10 -1.48
N TYR A 304 -12.42 -4.83 -1.52
CA TYR A 304 -12.79 -4.08 -0.33
C TYR A 304 -14.11 -4.59 0.28
N SER A 305 -15.13 -4.84 -0.55
CA SER A 305 -16.44 -5.38 -0.15
C SER A 305 -16.32 -6.80 0.42
N SER A 306 -15.44 -7.63 -0.11
CA SER A 306 -15.15 -8.96 0.44
C SER A 306 -14.58 -8.88 1.86
N PHE A 307 -13.73 -7.88 2.11
CA PHE A 307 -13.21 -7.60 3.45
C PHE A 307 -14.31 -7.08 4.38
N GLU A 308 -15.19 -6.18 3.89
CA GLU A 308 -16.36 -5.69 4.65
C GLU A 308 -17.31 -6.83 5.02
N ASN A 309 -17.63 -7.71 4.07
CA ASN A 309 -18.51 -8.86 4.31
C ASN A 309 -17.92 -9.83 5.34
N ASN A 310 -16.62 -10.09 5.30
CA ASN A 310 -15.94 -10.90 6.31
C ASN A 310 -15.97 -10.23 7.68
N TYR A 311 -15.74 -8.92 7.73
CA TYR A 311 -15.85 -8.13 8.94
C TYR A 311 -17.27 -8.14 9.51
N GLU A 312 -18.28 -7.89 8.66
CA GLU A 312 -19.69 -7.94 9.06
C GLU A 312 -20.08 -9.31 9.62
N ASN A 313 -19.66 -10.38 8.97
CA ASN A 313 -19.93 -11.73 9.45
C ASN A 313 -19.29 -12.02 10.81
N GLN A 314 -18.03 -11.61 11.01
CA GLN A 314 -17.35 -11.75 12.30
C GLN A 314 -17.98 -10.83 13.36
N TYR A 315 -18.36 -9.60 12.98
CA TYR A 315 -19.03 -8.67 13.89
C TYR A 315 -20.41 -9.21 14.31
N LYS A 316 -21.22 -9.72 13.37
CA LYS A 316 -22.52 -10.33 13.63
C LYS A 316 -22.42 -11.55 14.55
N GLN A 317 -21.38 -12.38 14.38
CA GLN A 317 -21.13 -13.53 15.26
C GLN A 317 -20.81 -13.11 16.70
N ASN A 318 -20.09 -12.00 16.88
CA ASN A 318 -19.62 -11.56 18.20
C ASN A 318 -20.58 -10.59 18.91
N HIS A 319 -21.40 -9.81 18.17
CA HIS A 319 -22.15 -8.67 18.71
C HIS A 319 -23.62 -8.61 18.27
N GLY A 320 -24.11 -9.57 17.48
CA GLY A 320 -25.49 -9.58 16.99
C GLY A 320 -25.70 -8.77 15.70
N SER A 321 -26.97 -8.47 15.38
CA SER A 321 -27.38 -7.86 14.11
C SER A 321 -26.69 -6.51 13.84
N MET A 322 -26.20 -6.34 12.63
CA MET A 322 -25.71 -5.07 12.10
C MET A 322 -26.57 -4.72 10.88
N THR A 323 -27.05 -3.48 10.79
CA THR A 323 -27.79 -3.04 9.61
C THR A 323 -26.78 -2.48 8.60
N PRO A 324 -26.66 -3.04 7.38
CA PRO A 324 -25.78 -2.50 6.36
C PRO A 324 -26.24 -1.12 5.93
N GLY A 325 -25.38 -0.13 6.02
CA GLY A 325 -25.65 1.22 5.52
C GLY A 325 -25.30 1.42 4.04
N TYR A 326 -24.84 0.37 3.36
CA TYR A 326 -24.43 0.44 1.96
C TYR A 326 -24.83 -0.83 1.22
N ALA A 327 -25.50 -0.71 0.10
CA ALA A 327 -25.79 -1.84 -0.77
C ALA A 327 -24.49 -2.33 -1.39
N ALA A 328 -24.13 -3.59 -1.15
CA ALA A 328 -23.09 -4.25 -1.93
C ALA A 328 -23.45 -4.12 -3.41
N THR A 329 -22.57 -3.57 -4.22
CA THR A 329 -22.76 -3.56 -5.67
C THR A 329 -22.63 -5.00 -6.15
N ASP A 330 -23.65 -5.53 -6.84
CA ASP A 330 -23.70 -6.88 -7.44
C ASP A 330 -22.71 -7.05 -8.62
N GLU A 331 -21.85 -6.09 -8.88
CA GLU A 331 -20.87 -6.15 -9.95
C GLU A 331 -19.66 -6.98 -9.52
N THR A 332 -19.61 -8.22 -9.99
CA THR A 332 -18.41 -9.07 -9.88
C THR A 332 -17.41 -8.66 -10.96
N ALA A 333 -16.34 -7.99 -10.57
CA ALA A 333 -15.23 -7.72 -11.47
C ALA A 333 -14.37 -8.98 -11.64
N GLU A 334 -13.99 -9.28 -12.89
CA GLU A 334 -13.07 -10.37 -13.19
C GLU A 334 -11.64 -9.95 -12.84
N ASP A 335 -10.96 -10.74 -12.00
CA ASP A 335 -9.55 -10.53 -11.66
C ASP A 335 -8.66 -11.18 -12.74
N THR A 336 -8.56 -10.54 -13.91
CA THR A 336 -7.82 -11.04 -15.05
C THR A 336 -6.32 -11.25 -14.79
N PRO A 337 -5.58 -10.40 -14.01
CA PRO A 337 -4.20 -10.68 -13.65
C PRO A 337 -4.05 -11.92 -12.75
N LEU A 338 -4.95 -12.12 -11.78
CA LEU A 338 -4.91 -13.31 -10.94
C LEU A 338 -5.26 -14.56 -11.73
N ALA A 339 -6.25 -14.48 -12.62
CA ALA A 339 -6.61 -15.59 -13.52
C ALA A 339 -5.42 -15.99 -14.39
N ALA A 340 -4.71 -15.02 -15.00
CA ALA A 340 -3.51 -15.26 -15.79
C ALA A 340 -2.37 -15.89 -14.95
N ALA A 341 -2.18 -15.45 -13.71
CA ALA A 341 -1.19 -16.03 -12.81
C ALA A 341 -1.51 -17.51 -12.50
N VAL A 342 -2.76 -17.81 -12.20
CA VAL A 342 -3.21 -19.20 -11.92
C VAL A 342 -3.10 -20.07 -13.17
N GLU A 343 -3.39 -19.54 -14.36
CA GLU A 343 -3.21 -20.23 -15.64
C GLU A 343 -1.74 -20.63 -15.84
N ILE A 344 -0.80 -19.69 -15.71
CA ILE A 344 0.65 -19.94 -15.80
C ILE A 344 1.09 -21.04 -14.83
N LEU A 345 0.67 -20.94 -13.58
CA LEU A 345 1.03 -21.89 -12.52
C LEU A 345 0.34 -23.25 -12.65
N SER A 346 -0.69 -23.35 -13.50
CA SER A 346 -1.43 -24.59 -13.79
C SER A 346 -0.90 -25.30 -15.03
N GLU A 347 0.05 -24.73 -15.74
CA GLU A 347 0.71 -25.39 -16.85
C GLU A 347 1.46 -26.64 -16.36
N ASN A 348 1.42 -27.71 -17.14
CA ASN A 348 2.14 -28.94 -16.80
C ASN A 348 3.64 -28.81 -17.19
N LEU A 349 4.30 -27.78 -16.67
CA LEU A 349 5.71 -27.48 -16.86
C LEU A 349 6.42 -27.40 -15.49
N ASP A 350 7.67 -27.79 -15.43
CA ASP A 350 8.50 -27.54 -14.26
C ASP A 350 8.92 -26.05 -14.20
N TRP A 351 9.46 -25.64 -13.04
CA TRP A 351 9.82 -24.25 -12.83
C TRP A 351 10.82 -23.69 -13.87
N PRO A 352 11.92 -24.40 -14.23
CA PRO A 352 12.83 -23.93 -15.28
C PRO A 352 12.16 -23.69 -16.63
N ALA A 353 11.25 -24.57 -17.05
CA ALA A 353 10.52 -24.41 -18.32
C ALA A 353 9.51 -23.23 -18.28
N LEU A 354 8.87 -22.98 -17.13
CA LEU A 354 8.03 -21.80 -16.96
C LEU A 354 8.85 -20.51 -17.05
N VAL A 355 10.02 -20.48 -16.42
CA VAL A 355 10.93 -19.33 -16.48
C VAL A 355 11.40 -19.11 -17.92
N GLU A 356 11.84 -20.14 -18.63
CA GLU A 356 12.26 -20.04 -20.04
C GLU A 356 11.13 -19.47 -20.93
N LYS A 357 9.89 -19.88 -20.67
CA LYS A 357 8.73 -19.46 -21.46
C LYS A 357 8.30 -18.02 -21.19
N TYR A 358 8.33 -17.57 -19.96
CA TYR A 358 7.70 -16.31 -19.55
C TYR A 358 8.69 -15.21 -19.15
N HIS A 359 9.86 -15.55 -18.62
CA HIS A 359 10.81 -14.55 -18.16
C HIS A 359 11.40 -13.77 -19.34
N LYS A 360 11.32 -12.45 -19.26
CA LYS A 360 11.92 -11.54 -20.23
C LYS A 360 13.29 -11.08 -19.70
N ASP A 361 14.28 -11.02 -20.59
CA ASP A 361 15.58 -10.44 -20.24
C ASP A 361 15.41 -8.95 -19.93
N ILE A 362 15.60 -8.60 -18.63
CA ILE A 362 15.38 -7.25 -18.11
C ILE A 362 16.31 -6.25 -18.80
N HIS A 363 17.54 -6.64 -19.13
CA HIS A 363 18.52 -5.76 -19.76
C HIS A 363 18.09 -5.32 -21.16
N GLU A 364 17.54 -6.20 -21.97
CA GLU A 364 17.10 -5.84 -23.32
C GLU A 364 15.84 -4.98 -23.29
N THR A 365 14.92 -5.25 -22.37
CA THR A 365 13.60 -4.62 -22.35
C THR A 365 13.64 -3.21 -21.74
N GLN A 366 14.45 -2.95 -20.71
CA GLN A 366 14.55 -1.64 -20.10
C GLN A 366 15.41 -0.67 -20.90
N VAL A 367 16.49 -1.12 -21.51
CA VAL A 367 17.32 -0.29 -22.42
C VAL A 367 16.53 0.13 -23.67
N ALA A 368 15.66 -0.73 -24.18
CA ALA A 368 14.77 -0.40 -25.31
C ALA A 368 13.73 0.66 -24.93
N SER A 369 13.23 0.67 -23.68
CA SER A 369 12.29 1.70 -23.20
C SER A 369 12.93 3.06 -23.01
N ASP A 370 14.19 3.13 -22.61
CA ASP A 370 14.94 4.37 -22.45
C ASP A 370 15.25 5.05 -23.81
N SER A 371 15.54 4.26 -24.85
CA SER A 371 15.77 4.78 -26.19
C SER A 371 14.53 5.41 -26.83
N ASN A 372 13.33 4.95 -26.46
CA ASN A 372 12.05 5.51 -26.93
C ASN A 372 11.58 6.76 -26.14
N THR A 373 12.01 6.90 -24.88
CA THR A 373 11.59 8.04 -24.03
C THR A 373 12.44 9.30 -24.22
N ILE A 374 13.68 9.16 -24.69
CA ILE A 374 14.60 10.29 -24.91
C ILE A 374 14.27 11.06 -26.21
N ASN A 375 13.56 10.45 -27.17
CA ASN A 375 13.33 11.01 -28.52
C ASN A 375 11.90 11.48 -28.81
N ASP A 376 11.02 11.71 -27.82
CA ASP A 376 9.70 12.31 -28.06
C ASP A 376 9.65 13.80 -27.63
N PRO A 377 9.85 14.75 -28.61
CA PRO A 377 9.78 16.19 -28.32
C PRO A 377 8.37 16.67 -27.93
N LYS A 378 7.33 15.85 -28.12
CA LYS A 378 5.92 16.24 -27.86
C LYS A 378 5.54 16.12 -26.37
N ARG A 379 6.30 15.38 -25.58
CA ARG A 379 6.06 15.24 -24.13
C ARG A 379 6.59 16.40 -23.31
N ALA A 380 7.60 17.12 -23.81
CA ALA A 380 8.16 18.32 -23.18
C ALA A 380 7.20 19.53 -23.24
N LEU A 381 6.33 19.60 -24.26
CA LEU A 381 5.39 20.71 -24.45
C LEU A 381 4.09 20.60 -23.65
N LYS A 382 3.70 19.42 -23.19
CA LYS A 382 2.47 19.24 -22.38
C LYS A 382 2.62 19.56 -20.90
N LYS A 383 3.84 19.78 -20.40
CA LYS A 383 4.10 20.20 -19.00
C LYS A 383 4.08 21.73 -18.80
N SER A 384 3.93 22.54 -19.85
CA SER A 384 3.95 24.00 -19.75
C SER A 384 2.57 24.69 -19.84
N GLU A 385 1.50 23.94 -20.02
CA GLU A 385 0.14 24.49 -20.04
C GLU A 385 -0.65 24.16 -18.77
N ALA A 386 -0.21 24.71 -17.63
CA ALA A 386 -1.10 24.93 -16.51
C ALA A 386 -1.88 26.23 -16.76
N PRO A 387 -3.20 26.29 -16.58
CA PRO A 387 -3.98 27.48 -16.86
C PRO A 387 -3.57 28.65 -15.93
N ALA A 388 -3.12 29.71 -16.51
CA ALA A 388 -2.83 30.95 -15.81
C ALA A 388 -4.11 31.47 -15.14
N GLN A 389 -4.11 31.52 -13.83
CA GLN A 389 -5.12 32.26 -13.07
C GLN A 389 -5.01 33.74 -13.39
N LYS A 390 -6.04 34.30 -14.01
CA LYS A 390 -6.20 35.74 -14.20
C LYS A 390 -6.31 36.42 -12.84
N LYS A 391 -5.28 37.13 -12.40
CA LYS A 391 -5.39 38.13 -11.34
C LYS A 391 -6.00 39.36 -11.92
N SER A 392 -7.12 39.81 -11.37
CA SER A 392 -7.68 41.16 -11.57
C SER A 392 -6.74 42.20 -10.93
N PRO A 393 -6.62 43.40 -11.49
CA PRO A 393 -5.78 44.42 -10.91
C PRO A 393 -6.48 45.04 -9.69
N GLU A 394 -5.83 44.98 -8.53
CA GLU A 394 -6.18 45.77 -7.36
C GLU A 394 -5.63 47.16 -7.53
N GLU A 395 -6.54 48.16 -7.42
CA GLU A 395 -6.22 49.60 -7.36
C GLU A 395 -5.41 49.91 -6.10
N VAL A 396 -4.29 50.59 -6.29
CA VAL A 396 -3.47 51.13 -5.20
C VAL A 396 -3.98 52.54 -4.87
N PRO A 397 -4.38 52.80 -3.61
CA PRO A 397 -4.71 54.18 -3.19
C PRO A 397 -3.44 55.03 -2.98
N PRO A 398 -3.52 56.37 -3.17
CA PRO A 398 -2.40 57.26 -3.11
C PRO A 398 -1.90 57.49 -1.69
N ALA A 399 -0.58 57.62 -1.53
CA ALA A 399 0.10 57.92 -0.28
C ALA A 399 -0.10 59.37 0.14
N ASP A 400 -0.46 59.56 1.43
CA ASP A 400 -0.50 60.86 2.08
C ASP A 400 0.91 61.32 2.49
N PRO A 401 1.15 62.64 2.49
CA PRO A 401 2.47 63.20 2.79
C PRO A 401 2.72 63.28 4.30
N VAL A 402 3.94 62.91 4.69
CA VAL A 402 4.46 63.03 6.06
C VAL A 402 4.93 64.48 6.30
N PRO A 403 4.63 65.08 7.48
CA PRO A 403 5.30 66.30 7.93
C PRO A 403 6.68 66.05 8.49
#